data_d99e9374519ac2585b66d6e074d730f6
#
_entry.id   d99e9374519ac2585b66d6e074d730f6
#
_cell.length_a   1.000
_cell.length_b   1.000
_cell.length_c   1.000
_cell.angle_alpha   90.00
_cell.angle_beta   90.00
_cell.angle_gamma   90.00
#
_symmetry.space_group_name_H-M   'P 1'
#
loop_
_entity.id
_entity.type
_entity.pdbx_description
1 polymer ?
#
loop_
_entity_poly.entity_id
_entity_poly.type
_entity_poly.pdbx_seq_one_letter_code
_entity_poly.pdbx_strand_id
1 'polypeptide(L)'
;TYRNRFLYPRVQIKILNEQIYMVGINEGVDPIIELTERLDILDFGNITFQVFDTEVDTKDDQFRPVGRLIRYRLLTPWVALNQMTGSRYRILNNMERIGFLNRLLGQNIVFLAREMGIELQEKIFTKVNLTSLFPKPVDERNWGAFSGEFRTNFLLPNYLGIGNGITRGYGAVYG
;
A
#
# COMPACT_ATOMS: atom_id res chain seq x y z
N THR A 1 -27.62 2.63 2.42
CA THR A 1 -27.11 1.47 3.15
C THR A 1 -25.61 1.64 3.33
N TYR A 2 -25.17 2.02 4.52
CA TYR A 2 -23.75 2.10 4.84
C TYR A 2 -23.13 0.71 4.70
N ARG A 3 -22.09 0.59 3.88
CA ARG A 3 -21.38 -0.64 3.67
C ARG A 3 -20.56 -0.96 4.92
N ASN A 4 -20.92 -1.97 5.66
CA ASN A 4 -20.09 -2.58 6.73
C ASN A 4 -18.87 -3.34 6.16
N ARG A 5 -18.39 -2.99 4.96
CA ARG A 5 -17.25 -3.62 4.31
C ARG A 5 -16.09 -2.64 4.28
N PHE A 6 -14.94 -3.12 4.70
CA PHE A 6 -13.68 -2.43 4.47
C PHE A 6 -13.47 -2.30 2.95
N LEU A 7 -13.34 -1.07 2.47
CA LEU A 7 -13.10 -0.78 1.06
C LEU A 7 -11.66 -0.28 0.90
N TYR A 8 -11.05 -0.68 -0.21
CA TYR A 8 -9.76 -0.15 -0.58
C TYR A 8 -9.88 1.33 -0.96
N PRO A 9 -9.09 2.25 -0.35
CA PRO A 9 -9.21 3.69 -0.62
C PRO A 9 -8.80 4.03 -2.06
N ARG A 10 -9.69 4.70 -2.79
CA ARG A 10 -9.46 5.13 -4.19
C ARG A 10 -8.63 6.40 -4.29
N VAL A 11 -8.59 7.18 -3.23
CA VAL A 11 -7.73 8.35 -3.09
C VAL A 11 -6.81 8.11 -1.90
N GLN A 12 -5.53 8.29 -2.10
CA GLN A 12 -4.50 8.08 -1.08
C GLN A 12 -3.54 9.26 -1.08
N ILE A 13 -3.14 9.71 0.10
CA ILE A 13 -2.16 10.78 0.28
C ILE A 13 -0.95 10.20 0.99
N LYS A 14 0.23 10.53 0.49
CA LYS A 14 1.53 10.15 1.07
C LYS A 14 2.38 11.41 1.24
N ILE A 15 3.09 11.48 2.34
CA ILE A 15 4.14 12.50 2.54
C ILE A 15 5.46 11.75 2.55
N LEU A 16 6.29 12.00 1.55
CA LEU A 16 7.57 11.31 1.34
C LEU A 16 8.64 12.37 1.07
N ASN A 17 9.67 12.44 1.90
CA ASN A 17 10.76 13.41 1.76
C ASN A 17 10.28 14.86 1.58
N GLU A 18 9.35 15.29 2.44
CA GLU A 18 8.77 16.65 2.43
C GLU A 18 7.92 16.97 1.17
N GLN A 19 7.65 15.98 0.34
CA GLN A 19 6.77 16.11 -0.83
C GLN A 19 5.46 15.35 -0.60
N ILE A 20 4.38 15.88 -1.16
CA ILE A 20 3.07 15.26 -1.10
C ILE A 20 2.81 14.52 -2.40
N TYR A 21 2.43 13.25 -2.26
CA TYR A 21 1.97 12.40 -3.35
C TYR A 21 0.50 12.09 -3.16
N MET A 22 -0.30 12.37 -4.16
CA MET A 22 -1.70 11.99 -4.22
C MET A 22 -1.88 10.91 -5.28
N VAL A 23 -2.48 9.80 -4.90
CA VAL A 23 -2.74 8.66 -5.79
C VAL A 23 -4.23 8.48 -5.96
N GLY A 24 -4.71 8.67 -7.18
CA GLY A 24 -6.07 8.35 -7.59
C GLY A 24 -6.13 7.02 -8.32
N ILE A 25 -7.14 6.22 -8.01
CA ILE A 25 -7.32 4.89 -8.58
C ILE A 25 -8.75 4.77 -9.08
N ASN A 26 -8.92 4.43 -10.37
CA ASN A 26 -10.22 4.34 -11.01
C ASN A 26 -11.06 5.61 -10.77
N GLU A 27 -12.19 5.49 -10.07
CA GLU A 27 -13.07 6.63 -9.70
C GLU A 27 -12.40 7.70 -8.82
N GLY A 28 -11.22 7.44 -8.27
CA GLY A 28 -10.44 8.41 -7.51
C GLY A 28 -9.52 9.28 -8.37
N VAL A 29 -9.41 9.04 -9.66
CA VAL A 29 -8.53 9.81 -10.57
C VAL A 29 -9.07 11.23 -10.81
N ASP A 30 -10.32 11.35 -11.24
CA ASP A 30 -10.93 12.64 -11.57
C ASP A 30 -10.93 13.62 -10.40
N PRO A 31 -11.32 13.23 -9.16
CA PRO A 31 -11.24 14.11 -7.99
C PRO A 31 -9.85 14.66 -7.71
N ILE A 32 -8.80 13.86 -7.96
CA ILE A 32 -7.41 14.32 -7.76
C ILE A 32 -7.02 15.33 -8.85
N ILE A 33 -7.35 15.07 -10.10
CA ILE A 33 -7.06 15.99 -11.20
C ILE A 33 -7.74 17.32 -10.95
N GLU A 34 -9.03 17.34 -10.61
CA GLU A 34 -9.78 18.56 -10.27
C GLU A 34 -9.18 19.31 -9.08
N LEU A 35 -8.72 18.57 -8.06
CA LEU A 35 -8.09 19.15 -6.89
C LEU A 35 -6.78 19.85 -7.26
N THR A 36 -5.93 19.22 -8.07
CA THR A 36 -4.62 19.80 -8.45
C THR A 36 -4.73 21.12 -9.21
N GLU A 37 -5.82 21.34 -9.94
CA GLU A 37 -6.06 22.59 -10.67
C GLU A 37 -6.41 23.78 -9.76
N ARG A 38 -6.80 23.52 -8.50
CA ARG A 38 -7.31 24.53 -7.56
C ARG A 38 -6.47 24.64 -6.29
N LEU A 39 -5.42 23.87 -6.18
CA LEU A 39 -4.72 23.69 -4.93
C LEU A 39 -3.54 24.65 -4.81
N ASP A 40 -3.69 25.67 -3.93
CA ASP A 40 -2.62 26.61 -3.61
C ASP A 40 -1.96 26.27 -2.26
N ILE A 41 -2.73 25.80 -1.29
CA ILE A 41 -2.31 25.50 0.08
C ILE A 41 -2.95 24.21 0.55
N LEU A 42 -2.14 23.33 1.15
CA LEU A 42 -2.58 22.14 1.87
C LEU A 42 -2.28 22.29 3.35
N ASP A 43 -3.33 22.29 4.17
CA ASP A 43 -3.21 22.37 5.62
C ASP A 43 -3.69 21.04 6.26
N PHE A 44 -2.78 20.38 6.97
CA PHE A 44 -3.06 19.16 7.73
C PHE A 44 -3.19 19.42 9.24
N GLY A 45 -3.42 20.69 9.61
CA GLY A 45 -3.60 21.14 11.00
C GLY A 45 -2.29 21.41 11.75
N ASN A 46 -1.29 20.59 11.59
CA ASN A 46 0.03 20.75 12.18
C ASN A 46 1.15 20.98 11.15
N ILE A 47 0.86 20.75 9.89
CA ILE A 47 1.78 20.96 8.77
C ILE A 47 1.02 21.64 7.64
N THR A 48 1.54 22.76 7.16
CA THR A 48 1.01 23.50 6.02
C THR A 48 2.00 23.44 4.87
N PHE A 49 1.51 23.05 3.69
CA PHE A 49 2.28 23.04 2.45
C PHE A 49 1.75 24.11 1.51
N GLN A 50 2.65 24.96 1.02
CA GLN A 50 2.37 25.83 -0.10
C GLN A 50 2.69 25.08 -1.39
N VAL A 51 1.73 25.00 -2.31
CA VAL A 51 1.88 24.29 -3.58
C VAL A 51 2.46 25.26 -4.60
N PHE A 52 3.72 25.03 -5.00
CA PHE A 52 4.41 25.86 -6.00
C PHE A 52 4.36 25.23 -7.39
N ASP A 53 4.35 23.90 -7.46
CA ASP A 53 4.35 23.16 -8.71
C ASP A 53 3.64 21.82 -8.51
N THR A 54 2.97 21.34 -9.54
CA THR A 54 2.22 20.09 -9.52
C THR A 54 2.56 19.29 -10.78
N GLU A 55 3.09 18.08 -10.59
CA GLU A 55 3.30 17.12 -11.67
C GLU A 55 2.18 16.07 -11.63
N VAL A 56 1.52 15.87 -12.75
CA VAL A 56 0.44 14.87 -12.91
C VAL A 56 0.87 13.81 -13.91
N ASP A 57 0.84 12.54 -13.48
CA ASP A 57 1.14 11.39 -14.34
C ASP A 57 -0.07 10.43 -14.29
N THR A 58 -0.61 10.08 -15.45
CA THR A 58 -1.73 9.16 -15.60
C THR A 58 -1.30 7.92 -16.39
N LYS A 59 -1.66 6.75 -15.87
CA LYS A 59 -1.31 5.44 -16.46
C LYS A 59 -2.50 4.50 -16.45
N ASP A 60 -2.68 3.80 -17.55
CA ASP A 60 -3.67 2.73 -17.70
C ASP A 60 -3.05 1.36 -17.37
N ASP A 61 -3.90 0.37 -17.16
CA ASP A 61 -3.54 -1.06 -17.02
C ASP A 61 -2.46 -1.36 -15.96
N GLN A 62 -2.46 -0.59 -14.87
CA GLN A 62 -1.46 -0.71 -13.80
C GLN A 62 -1.74 -1.84 -12.81
N PHE A 63 -2.89 -2.51 -12.91
CA PHE A 63 -3.28 -3.64 -12.05
C PHE A 63 -3.49 -4.87 -12.90
N ARG A 64 -2.50 -5.74 -12.99
CA ARG A 64 -2.63 -6.99 -13.75
C ARG A 64 -1.57 -8.02 -13.36
N PRO A 65 -1.87 -9.33 -13.52
CA PRO A 65 -0.85 -10.36 -13.47
C PRO A 65 0.17 -10.16 -14.59
N VAL A 66 1.42 -10.56 -14.33
CA VAL A 66 2.52 -10.51 -15.30
C VAL A 66 3.33 -11.80 -15.24
N GLY A 67 3.93 -12.20 -16.36
CA GLY A 67 4.70 -13.43 -16.49
C GLY A 67 6.09 -13.42 -15.83
N ARG A 68 6.40 -12.39 -15.04
CA ARG A 68 7.70 -12.23 -14.35
C ARG A 68 7.51 -11.67 -12.95
N LEU A 69 8.52 -11.84 -12.09
CA LEU A 69 8.54 -11.21 -10.77
C LEU A 69 9.06 -9.77 -10.89
N ILE A 70 8.22 -8.82 -10.50
CA ILE A 70 8.58 -7.41 -10.36
C ILE A 70 9.03 -7.16 -8.92
N ARG A 71 10.10 -6.37 -8.76
CA ARG A 71 10.60 -5.95 -7.46
C ARG A 71 9.97 -4.62 -7.07
N TYR A 72 9.46 -4.54 -5.85
CA TYR A 72 8.92 -3.33 -5.24
C TYR A 72 9.66 -3.02 -3.95
N ARG A 73 9.99 -1.75 -3.75
CA ARG A 73 10.47 -1.22 -2.47
C ARG A 73 9.29 -0.69 -1.65
N LEU A 74 9.34 -0.86 -0.36
CA LEU A 74 8.42 -0.24 0.58
C LEU A 74 8.94 1.15 0.94
N LEU A 75 8.36 2.20 0.36
CA LEU A 75 8.71 3.59 0.64
C LEU A 75 8.29 4.01 2.05
N THR A 76 7.18 3.46 2.52
CA THR A 76 6.71 3.56 3.90
C THR A 76 6.50 2.15 4.46
N PRO A 77 6.56 1.96 5.79
CA PRO A 77 6.43 0.63 6.37
C PRO A 77 5.11 -0.06 5.98
N TRP A 78 5.20 -1.32 5.63
CA TRP A 78 4.04 -2.17 5.38
C TRP A 78 3.47 -2.68 6.69
N VAL A 79 2.29 -2.23 7.06
CA VAL A 79 1.56 -2.70 8.24
C VAL A 79 0.87 -4.03 7.92
N ALA A 80 1.61 -5.12 8.06
CA ALA A 80 1.16 -6.47 7.74
C ALA A 80 0.31 -7.09 8.84
N LEU A 81 0.66 -6.80 10.11
CA LEU A 81 0.06 -7.46 11.26
C LEU A 81 -0.95 -6.56 11.95
N ASN A 82 -2.16 -7.07 12.13
CA ASN A 82 -3.17 -6.55 13.05
C ASN A 82 -3.12 -7.34 14.37
N GLN A 83 -4.03 -7.07 15.29
CA GLN A 83 -4.08 -7.74 16.58
C GLN A 83 -4.15 -9.27 16.47
N MET A 84 -4.97 -9.78 15.55
CA MET A 84 -5.21 -11.22 15.36
C MET A 84 -4.00 -11.91 14.71
N THR A 85 -3.49 -11.34 13.61
CA THR A 85 -2.34 -11.90 12.89
C THR A 85 -1.04 -11.73 13.67
N GLY A 86 -0.90 -10.66 14.46
CA GLY A 86 0.24 -10.42 15.32
C GLY A 86 0.39 -11.46 16.43
N SER A 87 -0.72 -11.91 17.01
CA SER A 87 -0.70 -12.98 18.02
C SER A 87 -0.19 -14.30 17.45
N ARG A 88 -0.61 -14.65 16.25
CA ARG A 88 -0.12 -15.83 15.52
C ARG A 88 1.35 -15.72 15.15
N TYR A 89 1.75 -14.54 14.66
CA TYR A 89 3.12 -14.29 14.21
C TYR A 89 4.16 -14.46 15.32
N ARG A 90 3.82 -14.05 16.56
CA ARG A 90 4.75 -14.10 17.70
C ARG A 90 5.24 -15.50 18.04
N ILE A 91 4.42 -16.51 17.83
CA ILE A 91 4.76 -17.92 18.18
C ILE A 91 5.51 -18.66 17.06
N LEU A 92 5.67 -18.04 15.87
CA LEU A 92 6.34 -18.64 14.73
C LEU A 92 7.87 -18.53 14.85
N ASN A 93 8.58 -19.53 14.36
CA ASN A 93 10.01 -19.45 14.14
C ASN A 93 10.35 -18.61 12.88
N ASN A 94 11.62 -18.30 12.64
CA ASN A 94 12.01 -17.39 11.55
C ASN A 94 11.63 -17.91 10.15
N MET A 95 11.71 -19.20 9.89
CA MET A 95 11.32 -19.76 8.58
C MET A 95 9.80 -19.67 8.38
N GLU A 96 9.04 -19.99 9.41
CA GLU A 96 7.58 -19.89 9.41
C GLU A 96 7.12 -18.43 9.25
N ARG A 97 7.83 -17.47 9.87
CA ARG A 97 7.58 -16.03 9.74
C ARG A 97 7.67 -15.57 8.30
N ILE A 98 8.71 -15.96 7.57
CA ILE A 98 8.87 -15.63 6.15
C ILE A 98 7.70 -16.17 5.33
N GLY A 99 7.35 -17.44 5.52
CA GLY A 99 6.19 -18.05 4.84
C GLY A 99 4.88 -17.37 5.18
N PHE A 100 4.70 -16.99 6.45
CA PHE A 100 3.52 -16.26 6.92
C PHE A 100 3.39 -14.88 6.28
N LEU A 101 4.49 -14.11 6.23
CA LEU A 101 4.51 -12.77 5.62
C LEU A 101 4.32 -12.82 4.10
N ASN A 102 4.91 -13.80 3.41
CA ASN A 102 4.63 -14.02 1.99
C ASN A 102 3.14 -14.27 1.75
N ARG A 103 2.49 -15.08 2.58
CA ARG A 103 1.06 -15.36 2.47
C ARG A 103 0.22 -14.11 2.72
N LEU A 104 0.53 -13.32 3.75
CA LEU A 104 -0.16 -12.05 4.02
C LEU A 104 -0.02 -11.06 2.87
N LEU A 105 1.16 -10.92 2.31
CA LEU A 105 1.39 -10.06 1.16
C LEU A 105 0.56 -10.53 -0.05
N GLY A 106 0.56 -11.82 -0.33
CA GLY A 106 -0.28 -12.41 -1.38
C GLY A 106 -1.77 -12.13 -1.16
N GLN A 107 -2.26 -12.26 0.08
CA GLN A 107 -3.63 -11.92 0.42
C GLN A 107 -3.95 -10.43 0.22
N ASN A 108 -3.01 -9.53 0.54
CA ASN A 108 -3.18 -8.10 0.28
C ASN A 108 -3.32 -7.83 -1.23
N ILE A 109 -2.50 -8.46 -2.07
CA ILE A 109 -2.56 -8.29 -3.53
C ILE A 109 -3.85 -8.90 -4.10
N VAL A 110 -4.25 -10.07 -3.65
CA VAL A 110 -5.52 -10.71 -4.07
C VAL A 110 -6.72 -9.85 -3.68
N PHE A 111 -6.70 -9.28 -2.46
CA PHE A 111 -7.74 -8.36 -2.02
C PHE A 111 -7.80 -7.13 -2.94
N LEU A 112 -6.64 -6.53 -3.22
CA LEU A 112 -6.53 -5.39 -4.12
C LEU A 112 -7.05 -5.70 -5.53
N ALA A 113 -6.62 -6.82 -6.12
CA ALA A 113 -7.09 -7.25 -7.44
C ALA A 113 -8.62 -7.38 -7.48
N ARG A 114 -9.21 -7.98 -6.44
CA ARG A 114 -10.66 -8.12 -6.31
C ARG A 114 -11.36 -6.76 -6.21
N GLU A 115 -10.81 -5.83 -5.43
CA GLU A 115 -11.35 -4.47 -5.31
C GLU A 115 -11.27 -3.68 -6.62
N MET A 116 -10.26 -3.99 -7.47
CA MET A 116 -10.12 -3.40 -8.81
C MET A 116 -10.96 -4.14 -9.88
N GLY A 117 -11.71 -5.16 -9.50
CA GLY A 117 -12.52 -5.95 -10.45
C GLY A 117 -11.69 -6.87 -11.35
N ILE A 118 -10.46 -7.20 -10.95
CA ILE A 118 -9.56 -8.06 -11.73
C ILE A 118 -9.80 -9.51 -11.32
N GLU A 119 -10.17 -10.32 -12.29
CA GLU A 119 -10.30 -11.77 -12.13
C GLU A 119 -8.91 -12.43 -12.23
N LEU A 120 -8.51 -13.06 -11.14
CA LEU A 120 -7.23 -13.77 -11.08
C LEU A 120 -7.39 -15.20 -11.54
N GLN A 121 -6.82 -15.54 -12.69
CA GLN A 121 -6.79 -16.91 -13.21
C GLN A 121 -5.53 -17.67 -12.80
N GLU A 122 -4.49 -16.94 -12.40
CA GLU A 122 -3.22 -17.51 -11.98
C GLU A 122 -2.93 -17.21 -10.50
N LYS A 123 -2.07 -18.05 -9.93
CA LYS A 123 -1.61 -17.87 -8.55
C LYS A 123 -0.71 -16.63 -8.44
N ILE A 124 -0.99 -15.80 -7.44
CA ILE A 124 -0.11 -14.70 -7.07
C ILE A 124 1.09 -15.26 -6.30
N PHE A 125 2.28 -15.01 -6.81
CA PHE A 125 3.54 -15.31 -6.16
C PHE A 125 4.07 -14.07 -5.46
N THR A 126 4.56 -14.26 -4.25
CA THR A 126 5.15 -13.20 -3.44
C THR A 126 6.41 -13.70 -2.77
N LYS A 127 7.43 -12.85 -2.72
CA LYS A 127 8.68 -13.10 -2.02
C LYS A 127 9.12 -11.84 -1.31
N VAL A 128 9.00 -11.82 0.01
CA VAL A 128 9.46 -10.70 0.85
C VAL A 128 10.97 -10.78 1.07
N ASN A 129 11.60 -9.61 1.14
CA ASN A 129 12.98 -9.39 1.55
C ASN A 129 13.01 -8.19 2.50
N LEU A 130 12.76 -8.44 3.77
CA LEU A 130 12.55 -7.42 4.79
C LEU A 130 13.85 -7.14 5.55
N THR A 131 14.02 -5.92 6.02
CA THR A 131 15.17 -5.51 6.82
C THR A 131 15.21 -6.20 8.19
N SER A 132 14.06 -6.64 8.70
CA SER A 132 13.92 -7.38 9.96
C SER A 132 12.64 -8.21 9.94
N LEU A 133 12.69 -9.38 10.56
CA LEU A 133 11.51 -10.20 10.86
C LEU A 133 10.83 -9.82 12.19
N PHE A 134 11.38 -8.84 12.91
CA PHE A 134 10.77 -8.28 14.10
C PHE A 134 9.94 -7.05 13.70
N PRO A 135 8.61 -7.09 13.87
CA PRO A 135 7.75 -5.98 13.46
C PRO A 135 7.99 -4.77 14.38
N LYS A 136 7.98 -3.58 13.77
CA LYS A 136 7.90 -2.35 14.53
C LYS A 136 6.43 -2.07 14.87
N PRO A 137 6.11 -1.74 16.14
CA PRO A 137 4.75 -1.38 16.50
C PRO A 137 4.35 -0.07 15.81
N VAL A 138 3.11 -0.01 15.35
CA VAL A 138 2.50 1.19 14.80
C VAL A 138 1.18 1.45 15.52
N ASP A 139 0.96 2.70 15.91
CA ASP A 139 -0.18 3.21 16.67
C ASP A 139 -0.45 2.53 18.03
N GLU A 140 -1.52 2.97 18.71
CA GLU A 140 -1.94 2.46 20.03
C GLU A 140 -2.40 1.00 20.02
N ARG A 141 -2.67 0.45 18.82
CA ARG A 141 -3.15 -0.93 18.66
C ARG A 141 -2.04 -1.97 18.59
N ASN A 142 -0.78 -1.55 18.68
CA ASN A 142 0.39 -2.41 18.54
C ASN A 142 0.38 -3.24 17.24
N TRP A 143 -0.13 -2.71 16.17
CA TRP A 143 -0.03 -3.33 14.87
C TRP A 143 1.43 -3.40 14.42
N GLY A 144 1.80 -4.46 13.70
CA GLY A 144 3.18 -4.70 13.31
C GLY A 144 3.47 -4.30 11.88
N ALA A 145 4.50 -3.47 11.72
CA ALA A 145 4.95 -3.00 10.42
C ALA A 145 6.37 -3.49 10.09
N PHE A 146 6.62 -3.62 8.78
CA PHE A 146 7.89 -4.07 8.23
C PHE A 146 8.38 -3.11 7.15
N SER A 147 9.70 -2.99 7.03
CA SER A 147 10.37 -2.25 5.97
C SER A 147 11.23 -3.19 5.12
N GLY A 148 11.52 -2.80 3.88
CA GLY A 148 12.30 -3.58 2.95
C GLY A 148 11.71 -3.59 1.55
N GLU A 149 11.72 -4.73 0.93
CA GLU A 149 11.26 -4.92 -0.44
C GLU A 149 10.54 -6.27 -0.60
N PHE A 150 9.87 -6.42 -1.73
CA PHE A 150 9.29 -7.70 -2.12
C PHE A 150 9.29 -7.86 -3.63
N ARG A 151 9.03 -9.08 -4.07
CA ARG A 151 8.77 -9.40 -5.47
C ARG A 151 7.42 -10.07 -5.61
N THR A 152 6.73 -9.76 -6.71
CA THR A 152 5.44 -10.38 -7.06
C THR A 152 5.25 -10.44 -8.57
N ASN A 153 4.45 -11.38 -9.05
CA ASN A 153 4.01 -11.48 -10.44
C ASN A 153 2.74 -10.65 -10.72
N PHE A 154 2.54 -9.57 -9.97
CA PHE A 154 1.42 -8.66 -10.16
C PHE A 154 1.92 -7.22 -10.28
N LEU A 155 1.53 -6.54 -11.37
CA LEU A 155 1.87 -5.14 -11.58
C LEU A 155 1.05 -4.26 -10.64
N LEU A 156 1.73 -3.38 -9.93
CA LEU A 156 1.16 -2.39 -9.01
C LEU A 156 1.64 -1.00 -9.40
N PRO A 157 0.78 0.02 -9.38
CA PRO A 157 1.21 1.40 -9.60
C PRO A 157 2.15 1.87 -8.49
N ASN A 158 3.06 2.77 -8.84
CA ASN A 158 3.93 3.42 -7.87
C ASN A 158 3.12 4.24 -6.86
N TYR A 159 3.62 4.33 -5.64
CA TYR A 159 3.03 5.04 -4.50
C TYR A 159 1.73 4.44 -3.97
N LEU A 160 1.24 3.37 -4.57
CA LEU A 160 0.08 2.63 -4.07
C LEU A 160 0.34 2.10 -2.66
N GLY A 161 -0.67 2.16 -1.78
CA GLY A 161 -0.59 1.56 -0.45
C GLY A 161 -1.04 0.10 -0.43
N ILE A 162 -0.32 -0.74 0.31
CA ILE A 162 -0.69 -2.14 0.59
C ILE A 162 -0.75 -2.41 2.09
N GLY A 163 -1.55 -3.37 2.52
CA GLY A 163 -1.70 -3.75 3.93
C GLY A 163 -2.70 -2.90 4.69
N ASN A 164 -2.44 -2.67 5.97
CA ASN A 164 -3.29 -1.86 6.84
C ASN A 164 -2.78 -0.41 6.93
N GLY A 165 -3.66 0.52 7.29
CA GLY A 165 -3.29 1.91 7.52
C GLY A 165 -2.94 2.72 6.26
N ILE A 166 -3.44 2.31 5.09
CA ILE A 166 -3.18 2.96 3.79
C ILE A 166 -3.56 4.43 3.81
N THR A 167 -4.70 4.79 4.42
CA THR A 167 -5.18 6.17 4.56
C THR A 167 -4.30 7.04 5.44
N ARG A 168 -3.41 6.42 6.22
CA ARG A 168 -2.39 7.09 7.04
C ARG A 168 -1.01 7.11 6.38
N GLY A 169 -0.92 6.72 5.12
CA GLY A 169 0.31 6.76 4.34
C GLY A 169 1.16 5.48 4.38
N TYR A 170 0.75 4.45 5.12
CA TYR A 170 1.50 3.19 5.23
C TYR A 170 1.45 2.35 3.95
N GLY A 171 2.48 1.52 3.79
CA GLY A 171 2.58 0.50 2.76
C GLY A 171 2.79 1.03 1.35
N ALA A 172 3.25 2.27 1.17
CA ALA A 172 3.52 2.81 -0.16
C ALA A 172 4.62 2.03 -0.87
N VAL A 173 4.35 1.60 -2.12
CA VAL A 173 5.27 0.80 -2.93
C VAL A 173 5.84 1.59 -4.09
N TYR A 174 7.02 1.17 -4.56
CA TYR A 174 7.68 1.70 -5.76
C TYR A 174 8.47 0.59 -6.45
N GLY A 175 8.24 0.38 -7.76
CA GLY A 175 8.88 -0.67 -8.55
C GLY A 175 9.29 -0.25 -9.95
#